data_5c99b5822c2e5258162c678b57a7c92b
#
_entry.id   5c99b5822c2e5258162c678b57a7c92b
#
_cell.length_a   1.000
_cell.length_b   1.000
_cell.length_c   1.000
_cell.angle_alpha   90.00
_cell.angle_beta   90.00
_cell.angle_gamma   90.00
#
_symmetry.space_group_name_H-M   'P 1'
#
loop_
_entity.id
_entity.type
_entity.pdbx_description
1 polymer ?
#
loop_
_entity_poly.entity_id
_entity_poly.type
_entity_poly.pdbx_seq_one_letter_code
_entity_poly.pdbx_strand_id
1 'polypeptide(L)'
;QFQITSNVLSGLTHIDAELVARGDLAESWEVTDDGKEYTFKLREGVTFHDGADFTAEDVVFSFERAKSETSAMKELLTSIVEIRAVDDHTVEFVTDGPNPILPNNFTNLFIMDKGWTEANNTVNVQDFEGGEITYATTNANGTGPYVLQSRAPDVKTVMVKNDNYWGIDQFPMDVTEIVY
;
A
#
# COMPACT_ATOMS: atom_id res chain seq x y z
N GLN A 1 -6.33 -9.62 -11.09
CA GLN A 1 -5.71 -8.31 -10.81
C GLN A 1 -5.19 -8.22 -9.38
N PHE A 2 -5.92 -8.66 -8.38
CA PHE A 2 -5.51 -8.65 -6.97
C PHE A 2 -4.16 -9.36 -6.73
N GLN A 3 -3.93 -10.52 -7.33
CA GLN A 3 -2.67 -11.27 -7.20
C GLN A 3 -1.45 -10.52 -7.74
N ILE A 4 -1.61 -9.70 -8.77
CA ILE A 4 -0.52 -8.87 -9.29
C ILE A 4 -0.21 -7.76 -8.30
N THR A 5 -1.24 -7.09 -7.80
CA THR A 5 -1.09 -5.96 -6.88
C THR A 5 -0.37 -6.35 -5.59
N SER A 6 -0.77 -7.46 -4.95
CA SER A 6 -0.18 -7.95 -3.70
C SER A 6 1.26 -8.47 -3.82
N ASN A 7 1.74 -8.76 -5.02
CA ASN A 7 3.14 -9.14 -5.25
C ASN A 7 4.05 -7.92 -5.51
N VAL A 8 3.47 -6.81 -5.97
CA VAL A 8 4.22 -5.60 -6.37
C VAL A 8 4.15 -4.51 -5.30
N LEU A 9 3.01 -4.39 -4.62
CA LEU A 9 2.74 -3.38 -3.61
C LEU A 9 2.57 -4.02 -2.24
N SER A 10 2.96 -3.33 -1.18
CA SER A 10 2.70 -3.71 0.21
C SER A 10 1.70 -2.75 0.85
N GLY A 11 0.98 -3.22 1.88
CA GLY A 11 0.12 -2.41 2.73
C GLY A 11 0.77 -2.09 4.07
N LEU A 12 0.09 -1.37 4.95
CA LEU A 12 0.53 -1.21 6.33
C LEU A 12 0.43 -2.51 7.11
N THR A 13 -0.61 -3.28 6.83
CA THR A 13 -0.91 -4.55 7.49
C THR A 13 -1.25 -5.62 6.45
N HIS A 14 -1.11 -6.88 6.83
CA HIS A 14 -1.57 -8.05 6.07
C HIS A 14 -2.38 -8.99 6.96
N ILE A 15 -3.14 -9.90 6.37
CA ILE A 15 -3.87 -10.96 7.10
C ILE A 15 -3.02 -12.22 7.14
N ASP A 16 -2.79 -12.76 8.34
CA ASP A 16 -2.12 -14.05 8.52
C ASP A 16 -3.05 -15.26 8.28
N ALA A 17 -2.50 -16.47 8.44
CA ALA A 17 -3.24 -17.71 8.24
C ALA A 17 -4.39 -17.91 9.26
N GLU A 18 -4.32 -17.26 10.42
CA GLU A 18 -5.33 -17.25 11.46
C GLU A 18 -6.38 -16.15 11.27
N LEU A 19 -6.35 -15.44 10.14
CA LEU A 19 -7.22 -14.30 9.80
C LEU A 19 -7.06 -13.09 10.75
N VAL A 20 -5.87 -12.92 11.30
CA VAL A 20 -5.52 -11.79 12.16
C VAL A 20 -4.67 -10.79 11.39
N ALA A 21 -4.98 -9.49 11.56
CA ALA A 21 -4.13 -8.43 10.99
C ALA A 21 -2.76 -8.41 11.68
N ARG A 22 -1.70 -8.46 10.87
CA ARG A 22 -0.30 -8.37 11.28
C ARG A 22 0.36 -7.18 10.58
N GLY A 23 1.47 -6.72 11.16
CA GLY A 23 2.26 -5.67 10.53
C GLY A 23 2.89 -6.15 9.21
N ASP A 24 2.87 -5.25 8.21
CA ASP A 24 3.58 -5.39 6.92
C ASP A 24 4.57 -4.22 6.81
N LEU A 25 4.25 -3.12 6.12
CA LEU A 25 5.07 -1.90 6.16
C LEU A 25 5.04 -1.21 7.53
N ALA A 26 4.02 -1.41 8.33
CA ALA A 26 4.03 -1.07 9.76
C ALA A 26 4.61 -2.22 10.59
N GLU A 27 5.56 -1.93 11.48
CA GLU A 27 6.09 -2.92 12.44
C GLU A 27 5.12 -3.16 13.59
N SER A 28 4.44 -2.11 14.03
CA SER A 28 3.51 -2.12 15.15
C SER A 28 2.54 -0.95 15.09
N TRP A 29 1.51 -1.02 15.90
CA TRP A 29 0.62 0.12 16.16
C TRP A 29 0.14 0.13 17.60
N GLU A 30 -0.14 1.33 18.09
CA GLU A 30 -0.75 1.58 19.39
C GLU A 30 -2.11 2.24 19.17
N VAL A 31 -3.02 2.02 20.13
CA VAL A 31 -4.37 2.57 20.10
C VAL A 31 -4.63 3.25 21.45
N THR A 32 -5.19 4.44 21.44
CA THR A 32 -5.58 5.14 22.66
C THR A 32 -6.69 4.40 23.41
N ASP A 33 -6.82 4.65 24.71
CA ASP A 33 -7.81 3.97 25.58
C ASP A 33 -9.25 4.14 25.11
N ASP A 34 -9.55 5.25 24.43
CA ASP A 34 -10.87 5.52 23.85
C ASP A 34 -11.08 4.90 22.46
N GLY A 35 -10.03 4.24 21.92
CA GLY A 35 -10.10 3.51 20.66
C GLY A 35 -10.19 4.38 19.40
N LYS A 36 -9.81 5.67 19.47
CA LYS A 36 -10.01 6.62 18.38
C LYS A 36 -8.74 7.07 17.68
N GLU A 37 -7.58 6.99 18.33
CA GLU A 37 -6.31 7.37 17.73
C GLU A 37 -5.43 6.15 17.60
N TYR A 38 -4.86 5.97 16.40
CA TYR A 38 -4.00 4.86 16.02
C TYR A 38 -2.67 5.40 15.57
N THR A 39 -1.59 5.06 16.29
CA THR A 39 -0.22 5.44 15.95
C THR A 39 0.51 4.23 15.38
N PHE A 40 0.83 4.26 14.09
CA PHE A 40 1.57 3.21 13.41
C PHE A 40 3.05 3.57 13.33
N LYS A 41 3.92 2.63 13.71
CA LYS A 41 5.36 2.70 13.51
C LYS A 41 5.73 1.99 12.22
N LEU A 42 6.33 2.71 11.29
CA LEU A 42 6.71 2.21 9.98
C LEU A 42 8.11 1.59 10.01
N ARG A 43 8.34 0.63 9.12
CA ARG A 43 9.68 0.03 8.93
C ARG A 43 10.64 1.08 8.38
N GLU A 44 11.84 1.09 8.96
CA GLU A 44 12.95 1.89 8.46
C GLU A 44 13.71 1.13 7.35
N GLY A 45 14.34 1.86 6.42
CA GLY A 45 15.19 1.30 5.37
C GLY A 45 14.44 0.56 4.27
N VAL A 46 13.11 0.68 4.19
CA VAL A 46 12.32 0.19 3.07
C VAL A 46 12.44 1.15 1.90
N THR A 47 12.67 0.60 0.71
CA THR A 47 12.69 1.38 -0.54
C THR A 47 11.65 0.88 -1.53
N PHE A 48 11.14 1.79 -2.35
CA PHE A 48 10.39 1.43 -3.54
C PHE A 48 11.28 0.79 -4.59
N HIS A 49 10.69 0.19 -5.61
CA HIS A 49 11.42 -0.54 -6.66
C HIS A 49 12.39 0.32 -7.46
N ASP A 50 12.15 1.62 -7.55
CA ASP A 50 13.05 2.59 -8.19
C ASP A 50 14.15 3.12 -7.27
N GLY A 51 14.14 2.72 -6.00
CA GLY A 51 15.11 3.09 -4.98
C GLY A 51 14.74 4.32 -4.14
N ALA A 52 13.57 4.92 -4.34
CA ALA A 52 13.07 5.98 -3.46
C ALA A 52 12.76 5.43 -2.06
N ASP A 53 13.04 6.20 -1.02
CA ASP A 53 12.75 5.81 0.37
C ASP A 53 11.23 5.82 0.63
N PHE A 54 10.74 4.80 1.34
CA PHE A 54 9.39 4.75 1.84
C PHE A 54 9.27 5.55 3.14
N THR A 55 8.29 6.43 3.21
CA THR A 55 8.05 7.32 4.36
C THR A 55 6.57 7.42 4.74
N ALA A 56 6.30 8.06 5.88
CA ALA A 56 4.95 8.36 6.35
C ALA A 56 4.15 9.28 5.38
N GLU A 57 4.85 10.12 4.59
CA GLU A 57 4.22 10.93 3.56
C GLU A 57 3.55 10.09 2.45
N ASP A 58 4.16 8.95 2.08
CA ASP A 58 3.58 8.02 1.10
C ASP A 58 2.33 7.35 1.65
N VAL A 59 2.33 7.06 2.95
CA VAL A 59 1.15 6.53 3.64
C VAL A 59 0.02 7.55 3.62
N VAL A 60 0.28 8.78 4.09
CA VAL A 60 -0.73 9.86 4.08
C VAL A 60 -1.28 10.07 2.67
N PHE A 61 -0.41 10.19 1.68
CA PHE A 61 -0.80 10.33 0.28
C PHE A 61 -1.71 9.19 -0.21
N SER A 62 -1.31 7.94 0.06
CA SER A 62 -2.04 6.76 -0.41
C SER A 62 -3.43 6.66 0.20
N PHE A 63 -3.55 6.94 1.49
CA PHE A 63 -4.83 6.92 2.19
C PHE A 63 -5.75 8.09 1.79
N GLU A 64 -5.22 9.31 1.64
CA GLU A 64 -6.02 10.44 1.14
C GLU A 64 -6.49 10.18 -0.30
N ARG A 65 -5.64 9.59 -1.14
CA ARG A 65 -6.04 9.15 -2.47
C ARG A 65 -7.15 8.10 -2.42
N ALA A 66 -7.05 7.13 -1.51
CA ALA A 66 -8.05 6.08 -1.34
C ALA A 66 -9.40 6.59 -0.79
N LYS A 67 -9.43 7.75 -0.13
CA LYS A 67 -10.65 8.44 0.35
C LYS A 67 -11.36 9.21 -0.77
N SER A 68 -10.77 9.35 -1.96
CA SER A 68 -11.37 10.11 -3.06
C SER A 68 -12.70 9.50 -3.53
N GLU A 69 -13.57 10.34 -4.10
CA GLU A 69 -14.93 9.96 -4.51
C GLU A 69 -14.97 8.80 -5.51
N THR A 70 -13.98 8.70 -6.38
CA THR A 70 -13.89 7.65 -7.41
C THR A 70 -13.26 6.36 -6.90
N SER A 71 -12.78 6.34 -5.65
CA SER A 71 -12.11 5.17 -5.08
C SER A 71 -13.11 4.11 -4.60
N ALA A 72 -12.90 2.87 -5.03
CA ALA A 72 -13.62 1.72 -4.50
C ALA A 72 -13.30 1.43 -3.01
N MET A 73 -12.20 1.99 -2.47
CA MET A 73 -11.77 1.77 -1.10
C MET A 73 -12.32 2.80 -0.10
N LYS A 74 -12.95 3.88 -0.56
CA LYS A 74 -13.42 4.98 0.30
C LYS A 74 -14.31 4.52 1.46
N GLU A 75 -15.15 3.52 1.22
CA GLU A 75 -16.08 3.01 2.23
C GLU A 75 -15.37 2.36 3.44
N LEU A 76 -14.15 1.84 3.25
CA LEU A 76 -13.34 1.29 4.34
C LEU A 76 -12.72 2.37 5.24
N LEU A 77 -12.72 3.62 4.78
CA LEU A 77 -12.02 4.74 5.39
C LEU A 77 -12.95 5.83 5.93
N THR A 78 -14.26 5.61 5.89
CA THR A 78 -15.27 6.62 6.26
C THR A 78 -15.15 7.10 7.69
N SER A 79 -14.69 6.24 8.62
CA SER A 79 -14.50 6.61 10.03
C SER A 79 -13.24 7.47 10.26
N ILE A 80 -12.32 7.54 9.30
CA ILE A 80 -11.07 8.29 9.45
C ILE A 80 -11.31 9.77 9.17
N VAL A 81 -11.13 10.59 10.18
CA VAL A 81 -11.32 12.04 10.10
C VAL A 81 -10.02 12.81 9.88
N GLU A 82 -8.89 12.25 10.31
CA GLU A 82 -7.56 12.85 10.11
C GLU A 82 -6.51 11.77 9.90
N ILE A 83 -5.53 12.06 9.04
CA ILE A 83 -4.33 11.25 8.81
C ILE A 83 -3.15 12.22 8.81
N ARG A 84 -2.11 11.94 9.59
CA ARG A 84 -0.93 12.82 9.65
C ARG A 84 0.38 12.05 9.80
N ALA A 85 1.39 12.48 9.07
CA ALA A 85 2.77 12.10 9.32
C ALA A 85 3.26 12.85 10.56
N VAL A 86 3.72 12.14 11.57
CA VAL A 86 4.32 12.72 12.78
C VAL A 86 5.81 12.94 12.56
N ASP A 87 6.44 11.97 11.93
CA ASP A 87 7.81 11.97 11.45
C ASP A 87 7.90 11.03 10.23
N ASP A 88 9.09 10.81 9.67
CA ASP A 88 9.28 9.99 8.46
C ASP A 88 8.82 8.52 8.65
N HIS A 89 8.77 8.03 9.89
CA HIS A 89 8.43 6.63 10.19
C HIS A 89 7.29 6.48 11.21
N THR A 90 6.49 7.53 11.38
CA THR A 90 5.32 7.49 12.27
C THR A 90 4.14 8.16 11.62
N VAL A 91 3.03 7.42 11.50
CA VAL A 91 1.76 7.95 10.99
C VAL A 91 0.64 7.75 12.01
N GLU A 92 -0.18 8.77 12.16
CA GLU A 92 -1.36 8.73 13.04
C GLU A 92 -2.64 8.83 12.22
N PHE A 93 -3.63 8.02 12.65
CA PHE A 93 -4.99 8.02 12.13
C PHE A 93 -5.94 8.35 13.26
N VAL A 94 -6.80 9.35 13.06
CA VAL A 94 -7.86 9.72 13.99
C VAL A 94 -9.21 9.31 13.41
N THR A 95 -10.04 8.66 14.23
CA THR A 95 -11.37 8.19 13.83
C THR A 95 -12.47 8.95 14.58
N ASP A 96 -13.66 9.05 14.00
CA ASP A 96 -14.84 9.71 14.59
C ASP A 96 -15.42 8.94 15.77
N GLY A 97 -15.11 7.64 15.90
CA GLY A 97 -15.49 6.76 17.00
C GLY A 97 -14.56 5.56 17.10
N PRO A 98 -14.64 4.74 18.17
CA PRO A 98 -13.82 3.55 18.31
C PRO A 98 -13.97 2.61 17.10
N ASN A 99 -12.86 2.21 16.47
CA ASN A 99 -12.87 1.33 15.30
C ASN A 99 -11.87 0.17 15.45
N PRO A 100 -12.19 -0.88 16.22
CA PRO A 100 -11.26 -1.98 16.49
C PRO A 100 -10.87 -2.80 15.26
N ILE A 101 -11.59 -2.66 14.15
CA ILE A 101 -11.28 -3.35 12.88
C ILE A 101 -10.44 -2.51 11.92
N LEU A 102 -9.99 -1.30 12.31
CA LEU A 102 -9.25 -0.42 11.45
C LEU A 102 -7.98 -1.08 10.86
N PRO A 103 -7.14 -1.79 11.65
CA PRO A 103 -5.98 -2.50 11.10
C PRO A 103 -6.35 -3.58 10.07
N ASN A 104 -7.53 -4.23 10.22
CA ASN A 104 -8.02 -5.20 9.24
C ASN A 104 -8.44 -4.52 7.93
N ASN A 105 -9.05 -3.34 7.99
CA ASN A 105 -9.42 -2.58 6.79
C ASN A 105 -8.18 -2.21 5.97
N PHE A 106 -7.05 -1.94 6.63
CA PHE A 106 -5.79 -1.53 5.99
C PHE A 106 -5.13 -2.64 5.17
N THR A 107 -5.48 -3.89 5.39
CA THR A 107 -4.94 -5.03 4.61
C THR A 107 -5.32 -5.02 3.13
N ASN A 108 -6.31 -4.22 2.75
CA ASN A 108 -6.76 -4.03 1.37
C ASN A 108 -6.22 -2.73 0.73
N LEU A 109 -5.42 -1.97 1.47
CA LEU A 109 -4.89 -0.67 1.04
C LEU A 109 -3.38 -0.78 0.82
N PHE A 110 -2.98 -0.57 -0.42
CA PHE A 110 -1.60 -0.63 -0.83
C PHE A 110 -0.98 0.76 -0.87
N ILE A 111 0.27 0.86 -0.42
CA ILE A 111 1.00 2.12 -0.40
C ILE A 111 1.65 2.37 -1.77
N MET A 112 1.48 3.57 -2.25
CA MET A 112 2.05 4.07 -3.51
C MET A 112 3.11 5.13 -3.20
N ASP A 113 4.18 5.13 -3.95
CA ASP A 113 5.17 6.21 -3.95
C ASP A 113 4.51 7.51 -4.46
N LYS A 114 4.45 8.51 -3.59
CA LYS A 114 3.90 9.83 -3.88
C LYS A 114 4.64 10.50 -5.05
N GLY A 115 5.98 10.50 -5.00
CA GLY A 115 6.82 11.13 -6.00
C GLY A 115 6.67 10.49 -7.38
N TRP A 116 6.69 9.16 -7.44
CA TRP A 116 6.45 8.42 -8.68
C TRP A 116 5.04 8.68 -9.24
N THR A 117 4.04 8.71 -8.36
CA THR A 117 2.65 8.92 -8.73
C THR A 117 2.44 10.31 -9.32
N GLU A 118 3.03 11.34 -8.71
CA GLU A 118 3.03 12.73 -9.19
C GLU A 118 3.76 12.87 -10.52
N ALA A 119 4.96 12.30 -10.64
CA ALA A 119 5.79 12.36 -11.85
C ALA A 119 5.12 11.72 -13.07
N ASN A 120 4.26 10.71 -12.85
CA ASN A 120 3.57 9.98 -13.91
C ASN A 120 2.09 10.40 -14.10
N ASN A 121 1.65 11.50 -13.48
CA ASN A 121 0.29 12.04 -13.56
C ASN A 121 -0.80 11.01 -13.19
N THR A 122 -0.55 10.20 -12.15
CA THR A 122 -1.47 9.15 -11.67
C THR A 122 -1.98 9.42 -10.25
N VAL A 123 -1.97 10.68 -9.81
CA VAL A 123 -2.42 11.12 -8.49
C VAL A 123 -3.90 10.77 -8.26
N ASN A 124 -4.73 11.00 -9.25
CA ASN A 124 -6.15 10.67 -9.17
C ASN A 124 -6.37 9.16 -9.30
N VAL A 125 -7.38 8.65 -8.62
CA VAL A 125 -7.84 7.27 -8.82
C VAL A 125 -8.40 7.15 -10.23
N GLN A 126 -7.99 6.09 -10.92
CA GLN A 126 -8.46 5.82 -12.30
C GLN A 126 -9.97 5.65 -12.34
N ASP A 127 -10.62 6.34 -13.25
CA ASP A 127 -12.04 6.14 -13.58
C ASP A 127 -12.21 4.92 -14.49
N PHE A 128 -12.42 3.76 -13.85
CA PHE A 128 -12.68 2.52 -14.59
C PHE A 128 -14.03 2.51 -15.31
N GLU A 129 -15.05 3.17 -14.76
CA GLU A 129 -16.38 3.24 -15.36
C GLU A 129 -16.36 4.12 -16.62
N GLY A 130 -15.60 5.20 -16.60
CA GLY A 130 -15.34 6.07 -17.75
C GLY A 130 -14.36 5.48 -18.77
N GLY A 131 -13.76 4.31 -18.50
CA GLY A 131 -12.80 3.66 -19.39
C GLY A 131 -11.45 4.38 -19.46
N GLU A 132 -11.10 5.15 -18.43
CA GLU A 132 -9.82 5.84 -18.36
C GLU A 132 -8.65 4.83 -18.36
N ILE A 133 -7.58 5.15 -19.06
CA ILE A 133 -6.31 4.43 -19.03
C ILE A 133 -5.24 5.39 -18.54
N THR A 134 -4.63 5.09 -17.39
CA THR A 134 -3.54 5.87 -16.80
C THR A 134 -2.21 5.14 -16.95
N TYR A 135 -1.09 5.83 -16.67
CA TYR A 135 0.22 5.21 -16.65
C TYR A 135 0.29 4.03 -15.66
N ALA A 136 -0.39 4.13 -14.52
CA ALA A 136 -0.48 3.07 -13.51
C ALA A 136 -1.29 1.84 -13.97
N THR A 137 -1.98 1.88 -15.11
CA THR A 137 -2.66 0.70 -15.68
C THR A 137 -1.67 -0.40 -16.06
N THR A 138 -0.49 -0.01 -16.54
CA THR A 138 0.54 -0.93 -17.05
C THR A 138 1.89 -0.81 -16.34
N ASN A 139 2.04 0.14 -15.42
CA ASN A 139 3.25 0.39 -14.66
C ASN A 139 2.95 0.46 -13.17
N ALA A 140 3.92 0.12 -12.34
CA ALA A 140 3.82 0.22 -10.90
C ALA A 140 5.20 0.43 -10.26
N ASN A 141 5.26 1.22 -9.19
CA ASN A 141 6.40 1.35 -8.29
C ASN A 141 5.94 1.02 -6.88
N GLY A 142 6.36 -0.08 -6.35
CA GLY A 142 5.93 -0.59 -5.06
C GLY A 142 7.09 -1.01 -4.18
N THR A 143 6.79 -1.55 -3.02
CA THR A 143 7.74 -2.06 -2.03
C THR A 143 7.71 -3.58 -1.91
N GLY A 144 6.95 -4.24 -2.77
CA GLY A 144 6.68 -5.68 -2.70
C GLY A 144 7.82 -6.56 -3.19
N PRO A 145 7.66 -7.89 -3.01
CA PRO A 145 8.68 -8.88 -3.35
C PRO A 145 8.99 -9.02 -4.84
N TYR A 146 8.12 -8.53 -5.71
CA TYR A 146 8.31 -8.57 -7.16
C TYR A 146 8.16 -7.19 -7.79
N VAL A 147 8.99 -6.93 -8.79
CA VAL A 147 8.93 -5.72 -9.64
C VAL A 147 8.09 -6.03 -10.87
N LEU A 148 7.15 -5.16 -11.22
CA LEU A 148 6.40 -5.26 -12.47
C LEU A 148 7.32 -4.91 -13.65
N GLN A 149 7.74 -5.91 -14.41
CA GLN A 149 8.61 -5.73 -15.57
C GLN A 149 7.81 -5.29 -16.81
N SER A 150 6.66 -5.92 -17.05
CA SER A 150 5.78 -5.56 -18.16
C SER A 150 4.35 -6.02 -17.92
N ARG A 151 3.40 -5.25 -18.43
CA ARG A 151 1.98 -5.60 -18.42
C ARG A 151 1.29 -5.17 -19.72
N ALA A 152 0.75 -6.15 -20.42
CA ALA A 152 -0.23 -5.99 -21.49
C ALA A 152 -1.55 -6.57 -20.96
N PRO A 153 -2.57 -5.75 -20.63
CA PRO A 153 -3.85 -6.22 -20.10
C PRO A 153 -4.46 -7.30 -21.01
N ASP A 154 -5.00 -8.34 -20.39
CA ASP A 154 -5.63 -9.50 -21.05
C ASP A 154 -4.70 -10.33 -21.97
N VAL A 155 -3.41 -10.01 -21.99
CA VAL A 155 -2.42 -10.71 -22.83
C VAL A 155 -1.33 -11.34 -21.99
N LYS A 156 -0.55 -10.51 -21.26
CA LYS A 156 0.58 -11.01 -20.47
C LYS A 156 1.00 -10.01 -19.41
N THR A 157 1.31 -10.50 -18.21
CA THR A 157 1.99 -9.73 -17.15
C THR A 157 3.25 -10.50 -16.73
N VAL A 158 4.36 -9.80 -16.65
CA VAL A 158 5.65 -10.35 -16.19
C VAL A 158 6.11 -9.57 -14.97
N MET A 159 6.41 -10.29 -13.90
CA MET A 159 7.00 -9.75 -12.69
C MET A 159 8.30 -10.49 -12.42
N VAL A 160 9.33 -9.76 -12.01
CA VAL A 160 10.64 -10.32 -11.66
C VAL A 160 10.93 -10.10 -10.19
N LYS A 161 11.70 -10.98 -9.60
CA LYS A 161 12.08 -10.91 -8.19
C LYS A 161 12.72 -9.57 -7.86
N ASN A 162 12.34 -8.99 -6.72
CA ASN A 162 12.99 -7.84 -6.13
C ASN A 162 14.10 -8.32 -5.18
N ASP A 163 15.36 -8.23 -5.63
CA ASP A 163 16.51 -8.63 -4.81
C ASP A 163 16.76 -7.69 -3.61
N ASN A 164 16.17 -6.49 -3.63
CA ASN A 164 16.24 -5.51 -2.53
C ASN A 164 14.99 -5.55 -1.63
N TYR A 165 14.18 -6.60 -1.73
CA TYR A 165 12.96 -6.71 -0.91
C TYR A 165 13.30 -6.71 0.58
N TRP A 166 12.72 -5.80 1.35
CA TRP A 166 12.97 -5.62 2.77
C TRP A 166 12.66 -6.88 3.62
N GLY A 167 11.76 -7.73 3.19
CA GLY A 167 11.36 -8.97 3.86
C GLY A 167 12.07 -10.24 3.36
N ILE A 168 13.13 -10.14 2.55
CA ILE A 168 13.76 -11.27 1.86
C ILE A 168 14.28 -12.35 2.82
N ASP A 169 14.74 -11.96 4.01
CA ASP A 169 15.23 -12.90 5.03
C ASP A 169 14.09 -13.66 5.73
N GLN A 170 12.90 -13.07 5.78
CA GLN A 170 11.71 -13.66 6.40
C GLN A 170 10.88 -14.48 5.38
N PHE A 171 10.91 -14.06 4.13
CA PHE A 171 10.14 -14.66 3.03
C PHE A 171 11.08 -15.02 1.87
N PRO A 172 11.87 -16.11 1.99
CA PRO A 172 12.78 -16.52 0.94
C PRO A 172 11.98 -16.84 -0.34
N MET A 173 12.36 -16.19 -1.45
CA MET A 173 11.70 -16.35 -2.73
C MET A 173 12.56 -17.20 -3.66
N ASP A 174 12.10 -18.41 -3.96
CA ASP A 174 12.76 -19.32 -4.91
C ASP A 174 12.39 -19.01 -6.37
N VAL A 175 11.24 -18.35 -6.58
CA VAL A 175 10.74 -17.98 -7.91
C VAL A 175 11.37 -16.65 -8.35
N THR A 176 12.05 -16.65 -9.49
CA THR A 176 12.72 -15.46 -10.03
C THR A 176 11.86 -14.65 -10.99
N GLU A 177 10.87 -15.29 -11.63
CA GLU A 177 9.94 -14.66 -12.56
C GLU A 177 8.54 -15.25 -12.43
N ILE A 178 7.52 -14.41 -12.44
CA ILE A 178 6.10 -14.80 -12.46
C ILE A 178 5.48 -14.29 -13.75
N VAL A 179 4.78 -15.15 -14.46
CA VAL A 179 4.10 -14.82 -15.72
C VAL A 179 2.62 -15.21 -15.62
N TYR A 180 1.73 -14.27 -15.92
CA TYR A 180 0.29 -14.50 -16.02
C TYR A 180 -0.22 -14.24 -17.43
#